data_ed291d8744f10eb689d5e9d2096cb57e
#
_entry.id   ed291d8744f10eb689d5e9d2096cb57e
#
_cell.length_a   1.000
_cell.length_b   1.000
_cell.length_c   1.000
_cell.angle_alpha   90.00
_cell.angle_beta   90.00
_cell.angle_gamma   90.00
#
_symmetry.space_group_name_H-M   'P 1'
#
loop_
_entity.id
_entity.type
_entity.pdbx_description
1 polymer ?
#
loop_
_entity_poly.entity_id
_entity_poly.type
_entity_poly.pdbx_seq_one_letter_code
_entity_poly.pdbx_strand_id
1 'polypeptide(L)'
;MSRGYVIQADTDPELYQAELLANSIKIKNKNAQVCLLTSRNLEADAFDDIVKYEFFMHEEVVDIRQKDWQLYWCSPYEYTIAIDCKSVVMESHDNLWEYLIDNHSVCLPTVVKDFRNNTLVDKQLSKYEQEYKYKKAYGNCFYFDKSEESLEYFKFLDPLCRDWRSTEGFLFQKQHANKKYYSNLIHTIAANSMRFDVFPTSNDMLSYIDMDIAWSDGILPDGENWLDVMSVWSTDIATLKIQNYSINNILYYHEDSFYNNEIADDFRNYRETINK
;
A
#
# COMPACT_ATOMS: atom_id res chain seq x y z
N MET A 1 21.92 -7.52 7.39
CA MET A 1 20.77 -7.56 6.47
C MET A 1 19.91 -6.35 6.76
N SER A 2 19.71 -5.46 5.79
CA SER A 2 18.91 -4.26 5.95
C SER A 2 17.44 -4.56 5.63
N ARG A 3 16.53 -4.13 6.51
CA ARG A 3 15.09 -4.21 6.28
C ARG A 3 14.44 -2.86 6.50
N GLY A 4 13.41 -2.53 5.71
CA GLY A 4 12.75 -1.25 5.86
C GLY A 4 11.47 -1.11 5.03
N TYR A 5 10.83 0.01 5.22
CA TYR A 5 9.59 0.37 4.54
C TYR A 5 9.89 1.37 3.42
N VAL A 6 9.18 1.24 2.32
CA VAL A 6 9.26 2.18 1.20
C VAL A 6 7.88 2.77 0.95
N ILE A 7 7.84 4.10 0.85
CA ILE A 7 6.66 4.89 0.59
C ILE A 7 6.92 5.74 -0.66
N GLN A 8 5.96 5.80 -1.57
CA GLN A 8 6.04 6.63 -2.77
C GLN A 8 5.18 7.88 -2.59
N ALA A 9 5.72 9.07 -2.93
CA ALA A 9 4.97 10.33 -2.91
C ALA A 9 5.64 11.39 -3.79
N ASP A 10 4.86 12.10 -4.61
CA ASP A 10 5.35 13.15 -5.51
C ASP A 10 4.61 14.49 -5.36
N THR A 11 3.34 14.47 -5.01
CA THR A 11 2.52 15.68 -4.80
C THR A 11 2.57 16.14 -3.34
N ASP A 12 2.25 17.41 -3.08
CA ASP A 12 2.22 17.92 -1.70
C ASP A 12 1.24 17.12 -0.80
N PRO A 13 0.02 16.80 -1.24
CA PRO A 13 -0.86 15.94 -0.44
C PRO A 13 -0.25 14.56 -0.13
N GLU A 14 0.35 13.89 -1.13
CA GLU A 14 0.99 12.59 -0.94
C GLU A 14 2.17 12.66 0.03
N LEU A 15 2.96 13.75 -0.01
CA LEU A 15 4.08 13.93 0.93
C LEU A 15 3.60 14.06 2.38
N TYR A 16 2.52 14.81 2.63
CA TYR A 16 1.92 14.89 3.98
C TYR A 16 1.39 13.52 4.44
N GLN A 17 0.76 12.78 3.55
CA GLN A 17 0.28 11.42 3.82
C GLN A 17 1.46 10.47 4.10
N ALA A 18 2.53 10.57 3.33
CA ALA A 18 3.74 9.78 3.53
C ALA A 18 4.43 10.09 4.88
N GLU A 19 4.45 11.35 5.32
CA GLU A 19 4.95 11.71 6.66
C GLU A 19 4.09 11.11 7.77
N LEU A 20 2.76 11.16 7.66
CA LEU A 20 1.85 10.52 8.61
C LEU A 20 2.10 9.02 8.68
N LEU A 21 2.21 8.36 7.53
CA LEU A 21 2.52 6.93 7.45
C LEU A 21 3.88 6.61 8.08
N ALA A 22 4.94 7.36 7.75
CA ALA A 22 6.28 7.17 8.30
C ALA A 22 6.30 7.31 9.84
N ASN A 23 5.60 8.31 10.38
CA ASN A 23 5.45 8.49 11.81
C ASN A 23 4.71 7.31 12.46
N SER A 24 3.60 6.85 11.86
CA SER A 24 2.85 5.70 12.38
C SER A 24 3.69 4.43 12.39
N ILE A 25 4.47 4.17 11.33
CA ILE A 25 5.41 3.05 11.25
C ILE A 25 6.41 3.12 12.40
N LYS A 26 7.09 4.24 12.59
CA LYS A 26 8.14 4.41 13.61
C LYS A 26 7.60 4.37 15.05
N ILE A 27 6.36 4.76 15.26
CA ILE A 27 5.67 4.62 16.57
C ILE A 27 5.40 3.14 16.89
N LYS A 28 4.93 2.37 15.92
CA LYS A 28 4.52 0.98 16.14
C LYS A 28 5.67 -0.02 16.01
N ASN A 29 6.69 0.33 15.24
CA ASN A 29 7.83 -0.54 14.93
C ASN A 29 9.13 0.17 15.32
N LYS A 30 9.59 -0.07 16.54
CA LYS A 30 10.80 0.55 17.06
C LYS A 30 12.00 0.22 16.18
N ASN A 31 12.78 1.22 15.80
CA ASN A 31 13.94 1.13 14.90
C ASN A 31 13.57 0.79 13.43
N ALA A 32 12.32 0.96 13.03
CA ALA A 32 11.96 0.84 11.63
C ALA A 32 12.72 1.87 10.78
N GLN A 33 13.30 1.41 9.68
CA GLN A 33 13.86 2.27 8.63
C GLN A 33 12.76 2.57 7.63
N VAL A 34 12.61 3.83 7.23
CA VAL A 34 11.59 4.28 6.29
C VAL A 34 12.24 5.12 5.20
N CYS A 35 12.08 4.69 3.96
CA CYS A 35 12.54 5.39 2.76
C CYS A 35 11.37 6.04 2.04
N LEU A 36 11.53 7.30 1.66
CA LEU A 36 10.66 8.00 0.71
C LEU A 36 11.22 7.88 -0.69
N LEU A 37 10.41 7.39 -1.64
CA LEU A 37 10.70 7.50 -3.07
C LEU A 37 9.92 8.67 -3.67
N THR A 38 10.65 9.61 -4.28
CA THR A 38 10.04 10.82 -4.84
C THR A 38 10.85 11.36 -6.02
N SER A 39 10.20 12.08 -6.92
CA SER A 39 10.91 12.85 -7.96
C SER A 39 11.39 14.21 -7.46
N ARG A 40 11.00 14.62 -6.26
CA ARG A 40 11.25 15.96 -5.70
C ARG A 40 12.59 16.05 -4.96
N ASN A 41 13.11 17.28 -4.88
CA ASN A 41 14.21 17.63 -3.99
C ASN A 41 13.62 18.16 -2.69
N LEU A 42 13.72 17.39 -1.63
CA LEU A 42 13.26 17.81 -0.30
C LEU A 42 14.11 17.15 0.79
N GLU A 43 14.03 17.72 1.98
CA GLU A 43 14.53 17.14 3.23
C GLU A 43 13.34 17.01 4.17
N ALA A 44 13.20 15.86 4.83
CA ALA A 44 12.12 15.63 5.78
C ALA A 44 12.56 14.62 6.86
N ASP A 45 12.45 15.00 8.11
CA ASP A 45 12.92 14.24 9.29
C ASP A 45 12.12 12.96 9.55
N ALA A 46 10.97 12.79 8.88
CA ALA A 46 10.15 11.60 9.00
C ALA A 46 10.82 10.36 8.41
N PHE A 47 11.73 10.55 7.42
CA PHE A 47 12.33 9.48 6.64
C PHE A 47 13.81 9.31 7.01
N ASP A 48 14.29 8.07 6.96
CA ASP A 48 15.71 7.74 7.16
C ASP A 48 16.48 7.86 5.85
N ASP A 49 15.83 7.57 4.72
CA ASP A 49 16.35 7.71 3.37
C ASP A 49 15.34 8.44 2.49
N ILE A 50 15.84 9.29 1.58
CA ILE A 50 15.04 9.89 0.51
C ILE A 50 15.75 9.56 -0.80
N VAL A 51 15.09 8.78 -1.64
CA VAL A 51 15.65 8.27 -2.89
C VAL A 51 14.83 8.78 -4.06
N LYS A 52 15.52 9.17 -5.13
CA LYS A 52 14.85 9.53 -6.38
C LYS A 52 14.55 8.32 -7.23
N TYR A 53 13.47 8.39 -7.99
CA TYR A 53 13.21 7.39 -9.01
C TYR A 53 14.37 7.34 -10.02
N GLU A 54 14.78 6.12 -10.35
CA GLU A 54 15.90 5.88 -11.25
C GLU A 54 15.50 6.06 -12.72
N PHE A 55 14.24 5.76 -13.04
CA PHE A 55 13.76 5.76 -14.41
C PHE A 55 12.65 6.78 -14.63
N PHE A 56 12.68 7.44 -15.79
CA PHE A 56 11.64 8.36 -16.20
C PHE A 56 10.41 7.62 -16.76
N MET A 57 9.23 8.15 -16.45
CA MET A 57 8.00 7.79 -17.15
C MET A 57 7.84 8.68 -18.38
N HIS A 58 7.58 8.09 -19.55
CA HIS A 58 7.37 8.84 -20.79
C HIS A 58 5.95 9.40 -20.89
N GLU A 59 4.99 8.83 -20.18
CA GLU A 59 3.61 9.27 -20.14
C GLU A 59 3.31 10.00 -18.81
N GLU A 60 2.24 10.82 -18.84
CA GLU A 60 1.73 11.43 -17.63
C GLU A 60 1.30 10.36 -16.63
N VAL A 61 1.86 10.40 -15.44
CA VAL A 61 1.54 9.49 -14.34
C VAL A 61 0.24 9.98 -13.70
N VAL A 62 -0.81 9.18 -13.82
CA VAL A 62 -2.14 9.49 -13.25
C VAL A 62 -2.32 8.92 -11.83
N ASP A 63 -1.47 7.98 -11.44
CA ASP A 63 -1.43 7.37 -10.11
C ASP A 63 0.02 7.03 -9.78
N ILE A 64 0.48 7.39 -8.60
CA ILE A 64 1.89 7.16 -8.19
C ILE A 64 2.26 5.67 -8.25
N ARG A 65 1.32 4.77 -8.05
CA ARG A 65 1.51 3.32 -8.12
C ARG A 65 1.83 2.80 -9.54
N GLN A 66 1.67 3.61 -10.58
CA GLN A 66 2.23 3.30 -11.90
C GLN A 66 3.76 3.22 -11.88
N LYS A 67 4.41 3.68 -10.79
CA LYS A 67 5.85 3.56 -10.57
C LYS A 67 6.24 2.36 -9.72
N ASP A 68 5.30 1.50 -9.29
CA ASP A 68 5.57 0.34 -8.43
C ASP A 68 6.64 -0.59 -9.00
N TRP A 69 6.72 -0.72 -10.32
CA TRP A 69 7.75 -1.50 -10.98
C TRP A 69 9.19 -1.04 -10.66
N GLN A 70 9.39 0.23 -10.26
CA GLN A 70 10.72 0.78 -9.92
C GLN A 70 11.16 0.46 -8.49
N LEU A 71 10.26 0.00 -7.63
CA LEU A 71 10.53 -0.24 -6.21
C LEU A 71 11.72 -1.17 -5.98
N TYR A 72 11.87 -2.20 -6.80
CA TYR A 72 13.00 -3.13 -6.71
C TYR A 72 14.34 -2.42 -6.85
N TRP A 73 14.49 -1.52 -7.82
CA TRP A 73 15.75 -0.82 -8.08
C TRP A 73 15.97 0.34 -7.11
N CYS A 74 14.91 1.03 -6.72
CA CYS A 74 14.99 2.24 -5.90
C CYS A 74 15.05 1.96 -4.40
N SER A 75 14.53 0.83 -3.91
CA SER A 75 14.61 0.51 -2.48
C SER A 75 16.07 0.36 -2.03
N PRO A 76 16.49 1.05 -0.94
CA PRO A 76 17.83 0.91 -0.39
C PRO A 76 17.99 -0.35 0.49
N TYR A 77 16.91 -1.11 0.72
CA TYR A 77 16.88 -2.23 1.64
C TYR A 77 16.97 -3.57 0.91
N GLU A 78 17.56 -4.56 1.59
CA GLU A 78 17.59 -5.95 1.13
C GLU A 78 16.20 -6.59 1.22
N TYR A 79 15.45 -6.25 2.28
CA TYR A 79 14.07 -6.69 2.52
C TYR A 79 13.17 -5.47 2.65
N THR A 80 12.10 -5.42 1.88
CA THR A 80 11.27 -4.23 1.75
C THR A 80 9.79 -4.56 1.93
N ILE A 81 9.08 -3.78 2.76
CA ILE A 81 7.63 -3.68 2.70
C ILE A 81 7.28 -2.34 2.04
N ALA A 82 6.65 -2.39 0.87
CA ALA A 82 6.10 -1.21 0.22
C ALA A 82 4.69 -0.96 0.72
N ILE A 83 4.38 0.29 1.07
CA ILE A 83 3.05 0.69 1.56
C ILE A 83 2.63 1.97 0.85
N ASP A 84 1.38 2.00 0.36
CA ASP A 84 0.77 3.20 -0.23
C ASP A 84 0.71 4.34 0.78
N CYS A 85 1.08 5.56 0.37
CA CYS A 85 1.15 6.74 1.24
C CYS A 85 -0.18 7.07 1.93
N LYS A 86 -1.32 6.69 1.35
CA LYS A 86 -2.67 6.85 1.93
C LYS A 86 -2.99 5.80 3.00
N SER A 87 -1.98 5.40 3.77
CA SER A 87 -2.12 4.40 4.83
C SER A 87 -1.61 4.91 6.17
N VAL A 88 -2.01 4.25 7.25
CA VAL A 88 -1.41 4.35 8.58
C VAL A 88 -1.20 2.96 9.16
N VAL A 89 -0.08 2.76 9.84
CA VAL A 89 0.27 1.49 10.50
C VAL A 89 -0.09 1.58 11.97
N MET A 90 -0.97 0.67 12.43
CA MET A 90 -1.52 0.68 13.78
C MET A 90 -1.09 -0.51 14.63
N GLU A 91 -0.24 -1.40 14.10
CA GLU A 91 0.30 -2.57 14.79
C GLU A 91 1.81 -2.73 14.58
N SER A 92 2.46 -3.59 15.39
CA SER A 92 3.85 -3.99 15.16
C SER A 92 3.96 -5.05 14.09
N HIS A 93 4.96 -4.92 13.21
CA HIS A 93 5.26 -5.87 12.15
C HIS A 93 6.46 -6.78 12.48
N ASP A 94 6.93 -6.85 13.72
CA ASP A 94 8.14 -7.63 14.06
C ASP A 94 8.01 -9.11 13.68
N ASN A 95 6.90 -9.75 14.05
CA ASN A 95 6.63 -11.16 13.69
C ASN A 95 6.38 -11.32 12.18
N LEU A 96 5.81 -10.31 11.52
CA LEU A 96 5.56 -10.32 10.08
C LEU A 96 6.88 -10.33 9.30
N TRP A 97 7.87 -9.55 9.72
CA TRP A 97 9.17 -9.53 9.08
C TRP A 97 9.86 -10.90 9.06
N GLU A 98 9.88 -11.61 10.21
CA GLU A 98 10.49 -12.95 10.31
C GLU A 98 9.80 -13.92 9.34
N TYR A 99 8.47 -13.92 9.34
CA TYR A 99 7.70 -14.76 8.43
C TYR A 99 7.99 -14.47 6.95
N LEU A 100 8.00 -13.19 6.57
CA LEU A 100 8.20 -12.79 5.16
C LEU A 100 9.60 -13.15 4.67
N ILE A 101 10.63 -12.85 5.46
CA ILE A 101 12.03 -13.12 5.12
C ILE A 101 12.29 -14.62 4.96
N ASP A 102 11.70 -15.45 5.82
CA ASP A 102 11.94 -16.89 5.82
C ASP A 102 11.17 -17.65 4.72
N ASN A 103 10.10 -17.06 4.17
CA ASN A 103 9.18 -17.81 3.33
C ASN A 103 8.96 -17.23 1.93
N HIS A 104 9.31 -15.97 1.67
CA HIS A 104 8.93 -15.31 0.42
C HIS A 104 10.03 -14.42 -0.15
N SER A 105 10.18 -14.45 -1.47
CA SER A 105 10.91 -13.42 -2.23
C SER A 105 10.00 -12.22 -2.54
N VAL A 106 8.75 -12.49 -2.89
CA VAL A 106 7.65 -11.50 -3.04
C VAL A 106 6.43 -12.04 -2.30
N CYS A 107 5.72 -11.18 -1.58
CA CYS A 107 4.47 -11.57 -0.92
C CYS A 107 3.42 -10.47 -1.04
N LEU A 108 2.26 -10.81 -1.64
CA LEU A 108 1.13 -9.90 -1.80
C LEU A 108 -0.07 -10.37 -0.97
N PRO A 109 -0.76 -9.46 -0.28
CA PRO A 109 -2.02 -9.78 0.41
C PRO A 109 -3.05 -10.37 -0.57
N THR A 110 -3.81 -11.33 -0.09
CA THR A 110 -4.93 -11.94 -0.83
C THR A 110 -6.28 -11.58 -0.23
N VAL A 111 -6.25 -10.95 0.93
CA VAL A 111 -7.43 -10.56 1.70
C VAL A 111 -7.28 -9.12 2.16
N VAL A 112 -8.35 -8.36 2.01
CA VAL A 112 -8.55 -7.04 2.60
C VAL A 112 -9.76 -7.08 3.52
N LYS A 113 -9.77 -6.22 4.53
CA LYS A 113 -10.76 -6.22 5.61
C LYS A 113 -11.45 -4.85 5.72
N ASP A 114 -12.64 -4.83 6.30
CA ASP A 114 -13.25 -3.59 6.77
C ASP A 114 -12.72 -3.18 8.15
N PHE A 115 -13.10 -1.99 8.61
CA PHE A 115 -12.73 -1.48 9.95
C PHE A 115 -13.28 -2.31 11.12
N ARG A 116 -14.19 -3.26 10.87
CA ARG A 116 -14.73 -4.23 11.84
C ARG A 116 -14.02 -5.57 11.76
N ASN A 117 -12.96 -5.65 10.94
CA ASN A 117 -12.18 -6.87 10.69
C ASN A 117 -12.93 -7.98 9.90
N ASN A 118 -14.00 -7.63 9.16
CA ASN A 118 -14.64 -8.57 8.25
C ASN A 118 -13.92 -8.57 6.91
N THR A 119 -13.76 -9.75 6.30
CA THR A 119 -13.19 -9.89 4.96
C THR A 119 -14.09 -9.22 3.93
N LEU A 120 -13.50 -8.38 3.10
CA LEU A 120 -14.18 -7.69 2.00
C LEU A 120 -14.14 -8.52 0.71
N VAL A 121 -15.14 -8.29 -0.13
CA VAL A 121 -15.21 -8.84 -1.48
C VAL A 121 -14.96 -7.72 -2.47
N ASP A 122 -13.77 -7.68 -3.05
CA ASP A 122 -13.50 -6.81 -4.18
C ASP A 122 -14.26 -7.29 -5.40
N LYS A 123 -15.34 -6.58 -5.74
CA LYS A 123 -16.22 -6.93 -6.88
C LYS A 123 -15.50 -6.86 -8.22
N GLN A 124 -14.53 -5.95 -8.35
CA GLN A 124 -13.78 -5.79 -9.59
C GLN A 124 -12.83 -6.97 -9.78
N LEU A 125 -11.99 -7.30 -8.80
CA LEU A 125 -11.11 -8.47 -8.89
C LEU A 125 -11.89 -9.80 -8.93
N SER A 126 -13.06 -9.89 -8.31
CA SER A 126 -13.88 -11.08 -8.32
C SER A 126 -14.33 -11.50 -9.75
N LYS A 127 -14.48 -10.56 -10.66
CA LYS A 127 -14.76 -10.85 -12.08
C LYS A 127 -13.59 -11.60 -12.72
N TYR A 128 -12.37 -11.16 -12.46
CA TYR A 128 -11.16 -11.81 -13.00
C TYR A 128 -10.92 -13.18 -12.36
N GLU A 129 -11.17 -13.30 -11.06
CA GLU A 129 -11.11 -14.58 -10.37
C GLU A 129 -12.06 -15.60 -11.00
N GLN A 130 -13.28 -15.19 -11.34
CA GLN A 130 -14.27 -16.07 -11.97
C GLN A 130 -13.90 -16.41 -13.42
N GLU A 131 -13.47 -15.43 -14.21
CA GLU A 131 -13.22 -15.58 -15.65
C GLU A 131 -11.88 -16.26 -15.93
N TYR A 132 -10.80 -15.83 -15.27
CA TYR A 132 -9.42 -16.27 -15.54
C TYR A 132 -8.87 -17.22 -14.48
N LYS A 133 -9.61 -17.46 -13.38
CA LYS A 133 -9.16 -18.24 -12.21
C LYS A 133 -7.95 -17.62 -11.51
N TYR A 134 -7.77 -16.32 -11.61
CA TYR A 134 -6.70 -15.59 -10.92
C TYR A 134 -6.98 -15.50 -9.45
N LYS A 135 -5.97 -15.79 -8.62
CA LYS A 135 -5.98 -15.52 -7.18
C LYS A 135 -5.80 -14.00 -6.99
N LYS A 136 -6.65 -13.37 -6.20
CA LYS A 136 -6.56 -11.93 -5.92
C LYS A 136 -5.24 -11.58 -5.28
N ALA A 137 -4.67 -10.44 -5.68
CA ALA A 137 -3.51 -9.84 -5.08
C ALA A 137 -3.72 -8.33 -4.94
N TYR A 138 -3.35 -7.78 -3.81
CA TYR A 138 -3.55 -6.37 -3.50
C TYR A 138 -2.19 -5.66 -3.40
N GLY A 139 -2.03 -4.54 -4.12
CA GLY A 139 -0.77 -3.82 -4.28
C GLY A 139 -0.57 -2.65 -3.30
N ASN A 140 -1.54 -2.32 -2.43
CA ASN A 140 -1.39 -1.17 -1.52
C ASN A 140 -0.42 -1.43 -0.36
N CYS A 141 -0.14 -2.70 -0.06
CA CYS A 141 0.89 -3.11 0.88
C CYS A 141 1.43 -4.46 0.45
N PHE A 142 2.73 -4.58 0.17
CA PHE A 142 3.33 -5.85 -0.20
C PHE A 142 4.82 -5.91 0.16
N TYR A 143 5.36 -7.13 0.24
CA TYR A 143 6.75 -7.39 0.56
C TYR A 143 7.52 -7.86 -0.68
N PHE A 144 8.82 -7.51 -0.73
CA PHE A 144 9.79 -8.08 -1.66
C PHE A 144 11.22 -8.01 -1.08
N ASP A 145 12.08 -8.90 -1.57
CA ASP A 145 13.52 -8.87 -1.30
C ASP A 145 14.34 -8.53 -2.57
N LYS A 146 15.65 -8.64 -2.50
CA LYS A 146 16.57 -8.39 -3.64
C LYS A 146 16.96 -9.66 -4.40
N SER A 147 16.18 -10.75 -4.32
CA SER A 147 16.41 -11.99 -5.03
C SER A 147 16.17 -11.90 -6.54
N GLU A 148 16.58 -12.94 -7.27
CA GLU A 148 16.30 -13.07 -8.71
C GLU A 148 14.80 -13.24 -8.98
N GLU A 149 14.07 -13.91 -8.10
CA GLU A 149 12.62 -14.09 -8.20
C GLU A 149 11.88 -12.75 -8.07
N SER A 150 12.27 -11.92 -7.10
CA SER A 150 11.76 -10.54 -7.00
C SER A 150 12.08 -9.73 -8.25
N LEU A 151 13.31 -9.83 -8.78
CA LEU A 151 13.66 -9.16 -10.02
C LEU A 151 12.79 -9.61 -11.20
N GLU A 152 12.47 -10.92 -11.31
CA GLU A 152 11.56 -11.44 -12.33
C GLU A 152 10.17 -10.82 -12.19
N TYR A 153 9.63 -10.75 -10.97
CA TYR A 153 8.35 -10.12 -10.69
C TYR A 153 8.31 -8.65 -11.14
N PHE A 154 9.30 -7.86 -10.77
CA PHE A 154 9.34 -6.42 -11.12
C PHE A 154 9.59 -6.18 -12.62
N LYS A 155 10.37 -7.04 -13.30
CA LYS A 155 10.49 -7.01 -14.76
C LYS A 155 9.16 -7.31 -15.46
N PHE A 156 8.35 -8.18 -14.89
CA PHE A 156 7.02 -8.47 -15.44
C PHE A 156 6.03 -7.34 -15.13
N LEU A 157 6.13 -6.72 -13.95
CA LEU A 157 5.30 -5.61 -13.53
C LEU A 157 5.53 -4.35 -14.39
N ASP A 158 6.76 -4.10 -14.84
CA ASP A 158 7.15 -2.91 -15.63
C ASP A 158 6.23 -2.67 -16.84
N PRO A 159 6.11 -3.55 -17.83
CA PRO A 159 5.24 -3.30 -18.98
C PRO A 159 3.76 -3.16 -18.59
N LEU A 160 3.31 -3.86 -17.56
CA LEU A 160 1.94 -3.75 -17.08
C LEU A 160 1.64 -2.36 -16.50
N CYS A 161 2.58 -1.77 -15.77
CA CYS A 161 2.44 -0.44 -15.20
C CYS A 161 2.56 0.65 -16.27
N ARG A 162 3.56 0.56 -17.16
CA ARG A 162 3.83 1.60 -18.17
C ARG A 162 2.77 1.65 -19.25
N ASP A 163 2.27 0.50 -19.67
CA ASP A 163 1.27 0.39 -20.72
C ASP A 163 -0.04 -0.27 -20.24
N TRP A 164 -0.48 0.18 -19.05
CA TRP A 164 -1.69 -0.36 -18.44
C TRP A 164 -2.94 -0.21 -19.32
N ARG A 165 -2.99 0.83 -20.17
CA ARG A 165 -4.12 1.06 -21.09
C ARG A 165 -4.21 -0.02 -22.16
N SER A 166 -3.06 -0.44 -22.73
CA SER A 166 -3.01 -1.55 -23.67
C SER A 166 -3.31 -2.87 -22.96
N THR A 167 -2.79 -3.05 -21.75
CA THR A 167 -3.08 -4.22 -20.91
C THR A 167 -4.57 -4.30 -20.60
N GLU A 168 -5.19 -3.20 -20.19
CA GLU A 168 -6.63 -3.10 -19.97
C GLU A 168 -7.41 -3.40 -21.26
N GLY A 169 -7.05 -2.76 -22.37
CA GLY A 169 -7.69 -2.97 -23.68
C GLY A 169 -7.61 -4.40 -24.18
N PHE A 170 -6.50 -5.09 -23.94
CA PHE A 170 -6.31 -6.50 -24.29
C PHE A 170 -7.18 -7.43 -23.44
N LEU A 171 -7.18 -7.23 -22.13
CA LEU A 171 -7.90 -8.08 -21.19
C LEU A 171 -9.42 -7.86 -21.23
N PHE A 172 -9.87 -6.65 -21.48
CA PHE A 172 -11.29 -6.27 -21.34
C PHE A 172 -12.06 -6.11 -22.64
N GLN A 173 -11.46 -6.41 -23.81
CA GLN A 173 -12.13 -6.39 -25.11
C GLN A 173 -13.11 -5.21 -25.29
N LYS A 174 -12.67 -3.98 -25.07
CA LYS A 174 -13.41 -2.72 -25.29
C LYS A 174 -14.63 -2.45 -24.38
N GLN A 175 -15.12 -3.37 -23.58
CA GLN A 175 -16.37 -3.16 -22.82
C GLN A 175 -16.16 -2.43 -21.48
N HIS A 176 -14.94 -2.39 -20.97
CA HIS A 176 -14.66 -1.83 -19.65
C HIS A 176 -13.52 -0.79 -19.64
N ALA A 177 -13.24 -0.17 -20.78
CA ALA A 177 -12.24 0.91 -20.89
C ALA A 177 -12.58 2.11 -19.98
N ASN A 178 -12.69 1.90 -18.71
CA ASN A 178 -12.81 2.89 -17.65
C ASN A 178 -11.46 3.12 -17.00
N LYS A 179 -10.50 3.66 -17.74
CA LYS A 179 -9.97 4.99 -17.54
C LYS A 179 -9.24 5.31 -16.22
N LYS A 180 -9.39 4.60 -15.12
CA LYS A 180 -8.65 4.81 -13.88
C LYS A 180 -7.68 3.64 -13.73
N TYR A 181 -6.40 3.95 -13.51
CA TYR A 181 -5.41 2.95 -13.17
C TYR A 181 -5.88 2.17 -11.94
N TYR A 182 -5.77 0.84 -11.99
CA TYR A 182 -6.17 -0.03 -10.89
C TYR A 182 -5.01 -0.95 -10.50
N SER A 183 -4.22 -0.50 -9.55
CA SER A 183 -2.99 -1.15 -9.08
C SER A 183 -3.24 -2.61 -8.67
N ASN A 184 -4.32 -2.89 -7.93
CA ASN A 184 -4.63 -4.25 -7.49
C ASN A 184 -4.84 -5.24 -8.65
N LEU A 185 -5.39 -4.79 -9.78
CA LEU A 185 -5.50 -5.63 -10.96
C LEU A 185 -4.14 -5.92 -11.59
N ILE A 186 -3.31 -4.90 -11.71
CA ILE A 186 -1.96 -5.03 -12.27
C ILE A 186 -1.14 -6.02 -11.43
N HIS A 187 -1.15 -5.88 -10.12
CA HIS A 187 -0.50 -6.83 -9.20
C HIS A 187 -1.12 -8.23 -9.25
N THR A 188 -2.45 -8.34 -9.40
CA THR A 188 -3.14 -9.63 -9.59
C THR A 188 -2.65 -10.35 -10.85
N ILE A 189 -2.53 -9.64 -11.97
CA ILE A 189 -2.03 -10.22 -13.22
C ILE A 189 -0.57 -10.65 -13.06
N ALA A 190 0.28 -9.78 -12.54
CA ALA A 190 1.69 -10.07 -12.30
C ALA A 190 1.86 -11.30 -11.41
N ALA A 191 1.18 -11.34 -10.26
CA ALA A 191 1.26 -12.42 -9.29
C ALA A 191 0.87 -13.79 -9.88
N ASN A 192 -0.22 -13.84 -10.66
CA ASN A 192 -0.67 -15.10 -11.27
C ASN A 192 0.15 -15.53 -12.51
N SER A 193 1.05 -14.68 -12.97
CA SER A 193 1.96 -14.98 -14.08
C SER A 193 3.31 -15.53 -13.62
N MET A 194 3.61 -15.44 -12.31
CA MET A 194 4.85 -15.95 -11.75
C MET A 194 4.86 -17.48 -11.66
N ARG A 195 6.07 -18.06 -11.73
CA ARG A 195 6.28 -19.51 -11.58
C ARG A 195 6.59 -19.92 -10.14
N PHE A 196 6.78 -18.96 -9.26
CA PHE A 196 7.00 -19.12 -7.83
C PHE A 196 5.82 -18.54 -7.04
N ASP A 197 5.69 -18.95 -5.79
CA ASP A 197 4.55 -18.52 -4.97
C ASP A 197 4.81 -17.12 -4.40
N VAL A 198 3.90 -16.21 -4.72
CA VAL A 198 3.89 -14.80 -4.26
C VAL A 198 2.75 -14.53 -3.29
N PHE A 199 2.08 -15.58 -2.80
CA PHE A 199 0.94 -15.45 -1.92
C PHE A 199 1.26 -15.95 -0.51
N PRO A 200 0.74 -15.31 0.55
CA PRO A 200 0.96 -15.78 1.90
C PRO A 200 0.34 -17.17 2.11
N THR A 201 0.97 -17.97 2.96
CA THR A 201 0.46 -19.31 3.33
C THR A 201 -0.82 -19.23 4.15
N SER A 202 -1.04 -18.11 4.87
CA SER A 202 -2.26 -17.80 5.60
C SER A 202 -2.74 -16.39 5.23
N ASN A 203 -4.03 -16.24 4.99
CA ASN A 203 -4.66 -14.97 4.64
C ASN A 203 -4.55 -13.91 5.75
N ASP A 204 -4.27 -14.30 6.98
CA ASP A 204 -4.13 -13.37 8.10
C ASP A 204 -2.69 -12.86 8.29
N MET A 205 -1.69 -13.46 7.62
CA MET A 205 -0.29 -13.08 7.79
C MET A 205 0.04 -11.72 7.18
N LEU A 206 -0.55 -11.40 6.03
CA LEU A 206 -0.43 -10.09 5.39
C LEU A 206 -1.82 -9.68 4.91
N SER A 207 -2.47 -8.82 5.66
CA SER A 207 -3.79 -8.25 5.33
C SER A 207 -3.83 -6.80 5.81
N TYR A 208 -4.73 -6.01 5.27
CA TYR A 208 -4.94 -4.63 5.70
C TYR A 208 -6.42 -4.24 5.59
N ILE A 209 -6.79 -3.14 6.24
CA ILE A 209 -8.11 -2.54 6.16
C ILE A 209 -8.14 -1.63 4.93
N ASP A 210 -9.09 -1.85 4.04
CA ASP A 210 -9.26 -1.08 2.80
C ASP A 210 -10.60 -0.35 2.81
N MET A 211 -10.55 0.97 3.03
CA MET A 211 -11.77 1.78 3.09
C MET A 211 -12.34 2.11 1.71
N ASP A 212 -11.54 2.07 0.63
CA ASP A 212 -12.03 2.25 -0.74
C ASP A 212 -12.92 1.06 -1.17
N ILE A 213 -12.44 -0.16 -0.94
CA ILE A 213 -13.24 -1.37 -1.21
C ILE A 213 -14.44 -1.47 -0.25
N ALA A 214 -14.26 -1.16 1.02
CA ALA A 214 -15.36 -1.15 1.99
C ALA A 214 -16.48 -0.18 1.59
N TRP A 215 -16.11 0.98 1.05
CA TRP A 215 -17.05 1.97 0.54
C TRP A 215 -17.74 1.50 -0.73
N SER A 216 -16.98 1.03 -1.72
CA SER A 216 -17.49 0.61 -3.02
C SER A 216 -18.37 -0.64 -2.96
N ASP A 217 -18.21 -1.48 -1.93
CA ASP A 217 -18.98 -2.72 -1.75
C ASP A 217 -20.35 -2.52 -1.05
N GLY A 218 -20.71 -1.26 -0.75
CA GLY A 218 -22.02 -0.94 -0.22
C GLY A 218 -22.18 -1.23 1.28
N ILE A 219 -21.07 -1.34 2.02
CA ILE A 219 -21.07 -1.33 3.48
C ILE A 219 -21.48 0.06 3.99
N LEU A 220 -21.28 1.06 3.14
CA LEU A 220 -21.51 2.46 3.40
C LEU A 220 -22.48 3.04 2.34
N PRO A 221 -23.21 4.14 2.61
CA PRO A 221 -24.14 4.75 1.67
C PRO A 221 -23.45 5.18 0.35
N ASP A 222 -24.06 4.91 -0.78
CA ASP A 222 -23.56 5.31 -2.09
C ASP A 222 -23.40 6.84 -2.21
N GLY A 223 -22.27 7.28 -2.75
CA GLY A 223 -22.07 8.66 -3.21
C GLY A 223 -21.58 9.65 -2.16
N GLU A 224 -21.38 9.23 -0.92
CA GLU A 224 -20.83 10.05 0.16
C GLU A 224 -19.42 9.62 0.51
N ASN A 225 -18.57 10.57 0.95
CA ASN A 225 -17.27 10.26 1.52
C ASN A 225 -17.49 9.55 2.86
N TRP A 226 -16.82 8.40 3.09
CA TRP A 226 -17.00 7.66 4.34
C TRP A 226 -16.62 8.49 5.59
N LEU A 227 -15.76 9.50 5.45
CA LEU A 227 -15.40 10.43 6.52
C LEU A 227 -16.57 11.35 6.93
N ASP A 228 -17.52 11.61 6.02
CA ASP A 228 -18.67 12.45 6.32
C ASP A 228 -19.71 11.72 7.17
N VAL A 229 -19.70 10.39 7.14
CA VAL A 229 -20.69 9.55 7.85
C VAL A 229 -20.10 8.76 9.01
N MET A 230 -18.76 8.68 9.12
CA MET A 230 -18.06 7.95 10.18
C MET A 230 -17.21 8.88 11.03
N SER A 231 -17.35 8.79 12.34
CA SER A 231 -16.44 9.48 13.26
C SER A 231 -15.08 8.80 13.23
N VAL A 232 -14.04 9.56 12.98
CA VAL A 232 -12.63 9.14 13.07
C VAL A 232 -11.94 10.01 14.10
N TRP A 233 -11.20 9.40 15.00
CA TRP A 233 -10.44 10.13 16.01
C TRP A 233 -9.20 9.36 16.45
N SER A 234 -8.17 10.09 16.82
CA SER A 234 -6.93 9.59 17.38
C SER A 234 -6.79 10.03 18.84
N THR A 235 -5.81 9.51 19.53
CA THR A 235 -5.48 9.91 20.90
C THR A 235 -4.00 10.23 20.97
N ASP A 236 -3.60 10.93 22.05
CA ASP A 236 -2.22 11.28 22.38
C ASP A 236 -1.24 10.09 22.47
N ILE A 237 -1.75 8.86 22.54
CA ILE A 237 -0.96 7.61 22.46
C ILE A 237 -0.99 6.98 21.08
N ALA A 238 -1.31 7.74 20.04
CA ALA A 238 -1.40 7.28 18.66
C ALA A 238 -2.27 6.02 18.48
N THR A 239 -3.44 5.99 19.11
CA THR A 239 -4.50 5.02 18.83
C THR A 239 -5.49 5.64 17.87
N LEU A 240 -5.92 4.87 16.88
CA LEU A 240 -6.92 5.30 15.90
C LEU A 240 -8.21 4.51 16.10
N LYS A 241 -9.33 5.19 16.03
CA LYS A 241 -10.65 4.57 16.04
C LYS A 241 -11.50 5.08 14.88
N ILE A 242 -12.25 4.16 14.31
CA ILE A 242 -13.33 4.48 13.38
C ILE A 242 -14.64 4.07 14.08
N GLN A 243 -15.50 5.03 14.37
CA GLN A 243 -16.66 4.85 15.26
C GLN A 243 -16.20 4.27 16.61
N ASN A 244 -16.71 3.12 17.02
CA ASN A 244 -16.35 2.44 18.26
C ASN A 244 -15.24 1.37 18.10
N TYR A 245 -14.71 1.19 16.89
CA TYR A 245 -13.72 0.15 16.60
C TYR A 245 -12.30 0.70 16.64
N SER A 246 -11.45 0.08 17.46
CA SER A 246 -10.01 0.36 17.46
C SER A 246 -9.36 -0.29 16.25
N ILE A 247 -8.54 0.45 15.55
CA ILE A 247 -7.80 -0.02 14.38
C ILE A 247 -6.48 -0.61 14.87
N ASN A 248 -6.29 -1.89 14.60
CA ASN A 248 -5.10 -2.67 14.99
C ASN A 248 -4.54 -3.41 13.77
N ASN A 249 -4.40 -2.70 12.65
CA ASN A 249 -3.85 -3.22 11.41
C ASN A 249 -3.33 -2.03 10.57
N ILE A 250 -2.80 -2.28 9.39
CA ILE A 250 -2.59 -1.23 8.39
C ILE A 250 -3.98 -0.78 7.92
N LEU A 251 -4.22 0.54 7.96
CA LEU A 251 -5.42 1.15 7.42
C LEU A 251 -5.07 1.90 6.14
N TYR A 252 -5.57 1.44 4.99
CA TYR A 252 -5.61 2.20 3.75
C TYR A 252 -6.92 3.01 3.71
N TYR A 253 -6.80 4.32 3.87
CA TYR A 253 -7.97 5.20 4.04
C TYR A 253 -8.48 5.79 2.72
N HIS A 254 -7.70 5.78 1.64
CA HIS A 254 -8.01 6.24 0.30
C HIS A 254 -8.30 7.75 0.18
N GLU A 255 -9.15 8.30 1.05
CA GLU A 255 -9.60 9.69 0.96
C GLU A 255 -8.54 10.70 1.37
N ASP A 256 -8.27 11.69 0.52
CA ASP A 256 -7.27 12.72 0.80
C ASP A 256 -7.62 13.56 2.03
N SER A 257 -8.93 13.74 2.31
CA SER A 257 -9.42 14.46 3.47
C SER A 257 -9.24 13.73 4.81
N PHE A 258 -8.89 12.43 4.80
CA PHE A 258 -8.55 11.70 6.03
C PHE A 258 -7.36 12.32 6.74
N TYR A 259 -6.40 12.79 5.97
CA TYR A 259 -5.29 13.54 6.49
C TYR A 259 -5.80 14.93 6.87
N ASN A 260 -6.22 15.10 8.10
CA ASN A 260 -6.41 16.41 8.70
C ASN A 260 -5.21 16.76 9.58
N ASN A 261 -4.98 18.04 9.80
CA ASN A 261 -3.83 18.50 10.60
C ASN A 261 -3.85 17.93 12.03
N GLU A 262 -5.03 17.70 12.60
CA GLU A 262 -5.19 17.19 13.96
C GLU A 262 -4.64 15.77 14.11
N ILE A 263 -5.05 14.83 13.21
CA ILE A 263 -4.54 13.44 13.25
C ILE A 263 -3.02 13.41 13.02
N ALA A 264 -2.54 14.15 12.04
CA ALA A 264 -1.10 14.21 11.73
C ALA A 264 -0.30 14.79 12.89
N ASP A 265 -0.81 15.84 13.52
CA ASP A 265 -0.17 16.48 14.66
C ASP A 265 -0.13 15.55 15.88
N ASP A 266 -1.16 14.76 16.14
CA ASP A 266 -1.17 13.76 17.19
C ASP A 266 -0.06 12.72 16.99
N PHE A 267 0.09 12.17 15.77
CA PHE A 267 1.17 11.21 15.48
C PHE A 267 2.56 11.84 15.56
N ARG A 268 2.73 13.07 15.08
CA ARG A 268 3.99 13.81 15.16
C ARG A 268 4.38 14.09 16.62
N ASN A 269 3.47 14.64 17.41
CA ASN A 269 3.69 14.95 18.81
C ASN A 269 4.02 13.70 19.64
N TYR A 270 3.33 12.61 19.39
CA TYR A 270 3.61 11.35 20.08
C TYR A 270 5.00 10.81 19.71
N ARG A 271 5.39 10.86 18.44
CA ARG A 271 6.74 10.48 18.01
C ARG A 271 7.84 11.28 18.70
N GLU A 272 7.67 12.60 18.81
CA GLU A 272 8.63 13.45 19.52
C GLU A 272 8.73 13.10 21.00
N THR A 273 7.66 12.64 21.60
CA THR A 273 7.63 12.26 23.03
C THR A 273 8.40 10.96 23.27
N ILE A 274 8.30 9.97 22.37
CA ILE A 274 9.00 8.68 22.54
C ILE A 274 10.48 8.74 22.19
N ASN A 275 10.93 9.76 21.46
CA ASN A 275 12.33 9.97 21.07
C ASN A 275 13.13 10.78 22.12
N LYS A 276 12.50 11.27 23.16
CA LYS A 276 13.12 11.95 24.33
C LYS A 276 13.41 10.97 25.44
#